data_cb195c789c328a78712e280a22ad9c44
#
_entry.id   cb195c789c328a78712e280a22ad9c44
#
_cell.length_a   1.000
_cell.length_b   1.000
_cell.length_c   1.000
_cell.angle_alpha   90.00
_cell.angle_beta   90.00
_cell.angle_gamma   90.00
#
_symmetry.space_group_name_H-M   'P 1'
#
loop_
_entity.id
_entity.type
_entity.pdbx_description
1 polymer ?
#
loop_
_entity_poly.entity_id
_entity_poly.type
_entity_poly.pdbx_seq_one_letter_code
_entity_poly.pdbx_strand_id
1 'polypeptide(L)'
;YGNIEDIVENIHLVTPRGEINQIKPISRGSIGFKPQNMLFGSEGNLGIITKAILKIHERPEAQEYNSVLFKTWSEGVTFLKKLSKTNYIPASVRLVDNIQFRFGQALKPRAEGLKKIKSKIEKFLVTNIKGFDPDKMCALTIVMEGTSEEVSYQKKKINKLAKSCKGMIGGSGNGKRGFMLTYAIAYVRDFVSDYQIMGETMET
;
A
#
# COMPACT_ATOMS: atom_id res chain seq x y z
N TYR A 1 3.36 -8.45 5.03
CA TYR A 1 4.21 -9.64 4.74
C TYR A 1 5.71 -9.31 4.68
N GLY A 2 6.13 -8.09 4.90
CA GLY A 2 7.53 -7.66 4.86
C GLY A 2 7.96 -7.06 3.51
N ASN A 3 9.20 -6.65 3.44
CA ASN A 3 9.80 -6.08 2.24
C ASN A 3 10.23 -7.18 1.26
N ILE A 4 10.57 -6.81 0.04
CA ILE A 4 10.99 -7.77 -0.98
C ILE A 4 12.26 -8.53 -0.56
N GLU A 5 13.20 -7.87 0.10
CA GLU A 5 14.42 -8.46 0.65
C GLU A 5 14.17 -9.51 1.75
N ASP A 6 13.02 -9.46 2.42
CA ASP A 6 12.60 -10.44 3.44
C ASP A 6 11.89 -11.66 2.82
N ILE A 7 11.33 -11.47 1.62
CA ILE A 7 10.52 -12.48 0.92
C ILE A 7 11.38 -13.26 -0.07
N VAL A 8 12.42 -12.63 -0.65
CA VAL A 8 13.28 -13.27 -1.64
C VAL A 8 14.27 -14.21 -0.97
N GLU A 9 14.18 -15.49 -1.31
CA GLU A 9 15.11 -16.53 -0.82
C GLU A 9 16.33 -16.69 -1.73
N ASN A 10 16.15 -16.50 -3.05
CA ASN A 10 17.24 -16.60 -4.01
C ASN A 10 16.94 -15.80 -5.28
N ILE A 11 18.00 -15.34 -5.93
CA ILE A 11 17.95 -14.60 -7.21
C ILE A 11 18.95 -15.22 -8.17
N HIS A 12 18.52 -15.42 -9.41
CA HIS A 12 19.38 -15.73 -10.54
C HIS A 12 19.60 -14.45 -11.35
N LEU A 13 20.85 -14.01 -11.42
CA LEU A 13 21.27 -12.80 -12.13
C LEU A 13 22.19 -13.18 -13.27
N VAL A 14 21.93 -12.64 -14.45
CA VAL A 14 22.81 -12.73 -15.62
C VAL A 14 23.53 -11.40 -15.79
N THR A 15 24.85 -11.46 -15.85
CA THR A 15 25.73 -10.30 -16.05
C THR A 15 26.53 -10.47 -17.34
N PRO A 16 27.15 -9.42 -17.90
CA PRO A 16 28.04 -9.56 -19.07
C PRO A 16 29.25 -10.47 -18.85
N ARG A 17 29.60 -10.78 -17.59
CA ARG A 17 30.76 -11.63 -17.25
C ARG A 17 30.39 -13.02 -16.76
N GLY A 18 29.11 -13.34 -16.67
CA GLY A 18 28.65 -14.65 -16.22
C GLY A 18 27.38 -14.56 -15.38
N GLU A 19 26.99 -15.68 -14.82
CA GLU A 19 25.77 -15.84 -14.05
C GLU A 19 26.06 -15.92 -12.55
N ILE A 20 25.22 -15.27 -11.74
CA ILE A 20 25.21 -15.40 -10.29
C ILE A 20 23.95 -16.19 -9.93
N ASN A 21 24.15 -17.40 -9.46
CA ASN A 21 23.07 -18.27 -9.01
C ASN A 21 23.51 -19.07 -7.78
N GLN A 22 22.70 -19.07 -6.77
CA GLN A 22 22.92 -19.91 -5.61
C GLN A 22 22.36 -21.32 -5.90
N ILE A 23 23.19 -22.35 -5.80
CA ILE A 23 22.86 -23.73 -6.20
C ILE A 23 21.68 -24.29 -5.40
N LYS A 24 21.54 -23.91 -4.13
CA LYS A 24 20.39 -24.31 -3.29
C LYS A 24 19.85 -23.10 -2.53
N PRO A 25 18.52 -22.87 -2.57
CA PRO A 25 17.91 -21.85 -1.72
C PRO A 25 18.07 -22.27 -0.25
N ILE A 26 18.56 -21.35 0.56
CA ILE A 26 18.73 -21.55 2.01
C ILE A 26 17.88 -20.49 2.68
N SER A 27 16.81 -20.92 3.33
CA SER A 27 15.89 -20.01 4.04
C SER A 27 16.56 -19.30 5.23
N ARG A 28 17.61 -19.91 5.80
CA ARG A 28 18.41 -19.32 6.87
C ARG A 28 19.86 -19.73 6.71
N GLY A 29 20.69 -18.79 6.28
CA GLY A 29 22.16 -18.97 6.23
C GLY A 29 22.85 -18.10 7.27
N SER A 30 23.78 -18.69 8.02
CA SER A 30 24.66 -17.96 8.96
C SER A 30 26.11 -17.89 8.44
N ILE A 31 26.33 -18.24 7.18
CA ILE A 31 27.64 -18.29 6.56
C ILE A 31 27.83 -17.05 5.71
N GLY A 32 28.63 -16.10 6.20
CA GLY A 32 29.12 -14.97 5.43
C GLY A 32 28.04 -14.02 4.87
N PHE A 33 28.43 -13.33 3.86
CA PHE A 33 27.66 -12.31 3.17
C PHE A 33 26.65 -12.94 2.18
N LYS A 34 25.44 -12.40 2.13
CA LYS A 34 24.42 -12.79 1.14
C LYS A 34 24.55 -11.94 -0.13
N PRO A 35 25.08 -12.46 -1.24
CA PRO A 35 25.30 -11.66 -2.46
C PRO A 35 24.02 -11.03 -3.01
N GLN A 36 22.88 -11.70 -2.86
CA GLN A 36 21.60 -11.19 -3.33
C GLN A 36 21.19 -9.84 -2.70
N ASN A 37 21.69 -9.54 -1.51
CA ASN A 37 21.38 -8.25 -0.86
C ASN A 37 21.96 -7.05 -1.60
N MET A 38 22.97 -7.26 -2.45
CA MET A 38 23.51 -6.21 -3.32
C MET A 38 22.62 -5.94 -4.55
N LEU A 39 21.71 -6.86 -4.86
CA LEU A 39 20.90 -6.79 -6.07
C LEU A 39 19.62 -5.98 -5.86
N PHE A 40 19.19 -5.84 -4.61
CA PHE A 40 18.03 -5.03 -4.28
C PHE A 40 18.34 -3.55 -4.52
N GLY A 41 17.46 -2.87 -5.26
CA GLY A 41 17.64 -1.48 -5.64
C GLY A 41 18.70 -1.24 -6.74
N SER A 42 19.22 -2.29 -7.38
CA SER A 42 20.22 -2.13 -8.45
C SER A 42 19.65 -1.60 -9.77
N GLU A 43 18.34 -1.64 -9.97
CA GLU A 43 17.63 -1.12 -11.15
C GLU A 43 18.25 -1.55 -12.50
N GLY A 44 18.77 -2.77 -12.57
CA GLY A 44 19.40 -3.31 -13.77
C GLY A 44 20.87 -2.92 -13.97
N ASN A 45 21.48 -2.11 -13.09
CA ASN A 45 22.87 -1.67 -13.23
C ASN A 45 23.89 -2.81 -13.04
N LEU A 46 23.54 -3.85 -12.30
CA LEU A 46 24.42 -4.98 -12.02
C LEU A 46 24.19 -6.17 -12.96
N GLY A 47 23.07 -6.22 -13.65
CA GLY A 47 22.69 -7.31 -14.54
C GLY A 47 21.16 -7.47 -14.64
N ILE A 48 20.73 -8.56 -15.26
CA ILE A 48 19.32 -8.87 -15.48
C ILE A 48 18.89 -10.02 -14.56
N ILE A 49 17.91 -9.76 -13.70
CA ILE A 49 17.30 -10.81 -12.88
C ILE A 49 16.39 -11.65 -13.77
N THR A 50 16.71 -12.92 -13.94
CA THR A 50 15.98 -13.86 -14.80
C THR A 50 15.09 -14.82 -14.04
N LYS A 51 15.41 -15.10 -12.76
CA LYS A 51 14.61 -15.96 -11.87
C LYS A 51 14.72 -15.46 -10.44
N ALA A 52 13.64 -15.65 -9.67
CA ALA A 52 13.65 -15.45 -8.24
C ALA A 52 12.88 -16.59 -7.54
N ILE A 53 13.35 -16.98 -6.36
CA ILE A 53 12.64 -17.90 -5.47
C ILE A 53 12.08 -17.03 -4.34
N LEU A 54 10.77 -17.05 -4.19
CA LEU A 54 10.05 -16.24 -3.22
C LEU A 54 9.45 -17.13 -2.13
N LYS A 55 9.51 -16.67 -0.89
CA LYS A 55 8.71 -17.22 0.19
C LYS A 55 7.23 -16.89 -0.08
N ILE A 56 6.39 -17.90 -0.05
CA ILE A 56 4.95 -17.74 -0.23
C ILE A 56 4.23 -17.98 1.10
N HIS A 57 3.07 -17.38 1.24
CA HIS A 57 2.16 -17.57 2.36
C HIS A 57 0.89 -18.26 1.89
N GLU A 58 0.22 -18.95 2.79
CA GLU A 58 -1.10 -19.51 2.52
C GLU A 58 -2.08 -18.39 2.17
N ARG A 59 -3.01 -18.71 1.27
CA ARG A 59 -4.06 -17.75 0.92
C ARG A 59 -4.95 -17.53 2.16
N PRO A 60 -5.16 -16.27 2.56
CA PRO A 60 -6.00 -16.00 3.71
C PRO A 60 -7.46 -16.43 3.46
N GLU A 61 -8.12 -16.92 4.50
CA GLU A 61 -9.54 -17.30 4.46
C GLU A 61 -10.42 -16.09 4.15
N ALA A 62 -10.13 -14.96 4.78
CA ALA A 62 -10.85 -13.71 4.60
C ALA A 62 -9.89 -12.56 4.28
N GLN A 63 -10.33 -11.67 3.38
CA GLN A 63 -9.66 -10.42 3.05
C GLN A 63 -10.68 -9.29 3.07
N GLU A 64 -10.46 -8.30 3.91
CA GLU A 64 -11.30 -7.11 3.99
C GLU A 64 -10.51 -5.83 3.77
N TYR A 65 -11.16 -4.90 3.09
CA TYR A 65 -10.62 -3.56 2.83
C TYR A 65 -11.32 -2.54 3.72
N ASN A 66 -10.57 -1.53 4.14
CA ASN A 66 -11.13 -0.39 4.84
C ASN A 66 -10.39 0.90 4.44
N SER A 67 -10.98 2.03 4.73
CA SER A 67 -10.35 3.33 4.58
C SER A 67 -10.71 4.24 5.73
N VAL A 68 -9.80 5.15 6.05
CA VAL A 68 -10.00 6.19 7.07
C VAL A 68 -9.56 7.52 6.49
N LEU A 69 -10.35 8.56 6.72
CA LEU A 69 -10.00 9.93 6.37
C LEU A 69 -9.61 10.68 7.65
N PHE A 70 -8.55 11.46 7.59
CA PHE A 70 -8.12 12.37 8.65
C PHE A 70 -8.11 13.80 8.12
N LYS A 71 -8.43 14.77 9.00
CA LYS A 71 -8.45 16.18 8.62
C LYS A 71 -7.09 16.73 8.31
N THR A 72 -6.05 16.17 8.94
CA THR A 72 -4.66 16.59 8.79
C THR A 72 -3.72 15.39 8.68
N TRP A 73 -2.59 15.60 8.04
CA TRP A 73 -1.50 14.62 7.97
C TRP A 73 -1.03 14.17 9.36
N SER A 74 -0.89 15.11 10.29
CA SER A 74 -0.45 14.83 11.67
C SER A 74 -1.39 13.87 12.42
N GLU A 75 -2.71 13.95 12.19
CA GLU A 75 -3.67 13.01 12.76
C GLU A 75 -3.49 11.60 12.18
N GLY A 76 -3.24 11.50 10.86
CA GLY A 76 -2.94 10.24 10.18
C GLY A 76 -1.65 9.60 10.70
N VAL A 77 -0.57 10.36 10.81
CA VAL A 77 0.71 9.90 11.38
C VAL A 77 0.55 9.47 12.84
N THR A 78 -0.23 10.22 13.62
CA THR A 78 -0.53 9.85 15.02
C THR A 78 -1.26 8.50 15.10
N PHE A 79 -2.19 8.26 14.19
CA PHE A 79 -2.86 6.96 14.08
C PHE A 79 -1.86 5.84 13.76
N LEU A 80 -0.98 6.02 12.75
CA LEU A 80 0.03 5.03 12.38
C LEU A 80 0.97 4.72 13.54
N LYS A 81 1.47 5.74 14.25
CA LYS A 81 2.30 5.57 15.45
C LYS A 81 1.61 4.76 16.56
N LYS A 82 0.30 4.94 16.74
CA LYS A 82 -0.46 4.16 17.72
C LYS A 82 -0.69 2.74 17.22
N LEU A 83 -1.00 2.57 15.93
CA LEU A 83 -1.23 1.27 15.31
C LEU A 83 0.02 0.39 15.37
N SER A 84 1.21 0.94 15.08
CA SER A 84 2.47 0.19 15.10
C SER A 84 2.85 -0.37 16.48
N LYS A 85 2.24 0.15 17.55
CA LYS A 85 2.43 -0.33 18.93
C LYS A 85 1.41 -1.39 19.36
N THR A 86 0.54 -1.82 18.45
CA THR A 86 -0.51 -2.81 18.74
C THR A 86 -0.12 -4.19 18.23
N ASN A 87 -0.86 -5.20 18.69
CA ASN A 87 -0.73 -6.59 18.23
C ASN A 87 -1.75 -6.96 17.13
N TYR A 88 -2.45 -5.97 16.56
CA TYR A 88 -3.45 -6.17 15.49
C TYR A 88 -3.11 -5.36 14.24
N ILE A 89 -1.84 -5.40 13.85
CA ILE A 89 -1.36 -4.73 12.62
C ILE A 89 -1.97 -5.44 11.41
N PRO A 90 -2.58 -4.69 10.47
CA PRO A 90 -3.17 -5.27 9.27
C PRO A 90 -2.10 -5.70 8.25
N ALA A 91 -2.49 -6.53 7.29
CA ALA A 91 -1.60 -7.00 6.22
C ALA A 91 -1.03 -5.86 5.36
N SER A 92 -1.78 -4.78 5.18
CA SER A 92 -1.30 -3.57 4.53
C SER A 92 -1.97 -2.35 5.13
N VAL A 93 -1.19 -1.30 5.36
CA VAL A 93 -1.68 0.01 5.75
C VAL A 93 -0.87 1.08 5.01
N ARG A 94 -1.58 2.02 4.37
CA ARG A 94 -0.94 3.07 3.58
C ARG A 94 -1.65 4.39 3.81
N LEU A 95 -0.90 5.37 4.30
CA LEU A 95 -1.36 6.75 4.46
C LEU A 95 -0.90 7.54 3.24
N VAL A 96 -1.82 8.19 2.57
CA VAL A 96 -1.56 9.06 1.41
C VAL A 96 -1.92 10.50 1.75
N ASP A 97 -1.11 11.43 1.31
CA ASP A 97 -1.34 12.86 1.51
C ASP A 97 -2.50 13.40 0.67
N ASN A 98 -2.78 14.69 0.78
CA ASN A 98 -3.86 15.31 0.05
C ASN A 98 -3.62 15.35 -1.48
N ILE A 99 -2.37 15.49 -1.92
CA ILE A 99 -2.03 15.54 -3.36
C ILE A 99 -2.26 14.17 -3.98
N GLN A 100 -1.69 13.11 -3.39
CA GLN A 100 -1.89 11.72 -3.81
C GLN A 100 -3.36 11.32 -3.73
N PHE A 101 -4.07 11.74 -2.68
CA PHE A 101 -5.50 11.48 -2.54
C PHE A 101 -6.31 12.14 -3.66
N ARG A 102 -6.04 13.41 -3.98
CA ARG A 102 -6.70 14.13 -5.08
C ARG A 102 -6.39 13.50 -6.43
N PHE A 103 -5.13 13.12 -6.66
CA PHE A 103 -4.72 12.39 -7.86
C PHE A 103 -5.49 11.07 -8.00
N GLY A 104 -5.56 10.26 -6.94
CA GLY A 104 -6.36 9.04 -6.91
C GLY A 104 -7.86 9.28 -7.14
N GLN A 105 -8.40 10.44 -6.75
CA GLN A 105 -9.78 10.82 -7.07
C GLN A 105 -9.95 11.23 -8.55
N ALA A 106 -8.93 11.86 -9.16
CA ALA A 106 -8.95 12.23 -10.58
C ALA A 106 -8.96 10.99 -11.50
N LEU A 107 -8.27 9.92 -11.11
CA LEU A 107 -8.25 8.63 -11.82
C LEU A 107 -9.55 7.82 -11.66
N LYS A 108 -10.51 8.33 -10.90
CA LYS A 108 -11.77 7.64 -10.67
C LYS A 108 -12.64 7.66 -11.94
N PRO A 109 -13.17 6.49 -12.37
CA PRO A 109 -14.14 6.46 -13.47
C PRO A 109 -15.30 7.41 -13.17
N ARG A 110 -15.75 8.12 -14.20
CA ARG A 110 -16.91 9.04 -14.07
C ARG A 110 -18.14 8.22 -13.68
N ALA A 111 -18.74 8.59 -12.56
CA ALA A 111 -19.99 7.98 -12.14
C ALA A 111 -21.15 8.51 -12.99
N GLU A 112 -22.03 7.61 -13.44
CA GLU A 112 -23.23 7.97 -14.22
C GLU A 112 -24.50 7.72 -13.41
N GLY A 113 -25.57 8.41 -13.78
CA GLY A 113 -26.89 8.24 -13.21
C GLY A 113 -26.94 8.49 -11.68
N LEU A 114 -27.69 7.65 -10.97
CA LEU A 114 -27.89 7.74 -9.51
C LEU A 114 -26.59 7.68 -8.70
N LYS A 115 -25.56 6.99 -9.21
CA LYS A 115 -24.24 6.92 -8.56
C LYS A 115 -23.55 8.28 -8.53
N LYS A 116 -23.79 9.14 -9.52
CA LYS A 116 -23.25 10.50 -9.58
C LYS A 116 -23.84 11.39 -8.48
N ILE A 117 -25.16 11.26 -8.25
CA ILE A 117 -25.86 12.01 -7.20
C ILE A 117 -25.35 11.58 -5.82
N LYS A 118 -25.28 10.26 -5.59
CA LYS A 118 -24.75 9.71 -4.32
C LYS A 118 -23.33 10.19 -4.04
N SER A 119 -22.45 10.16 -5.03
CA SER A 119 -21.06 10.63 -4.91
C SER A 119 -20.96 12.12 -4.59
N LYS A 120 -21.84 12.96 -5.17
CA LYS A 120 -21.91 14.40 -4.86
C LYS A 120 -22.39 14.64 -3.41
N ILE A 121 -23.40 13.90 -2.96
CA ILE A 121 -23.91 14.02 -1.59
C ILE A 121 -22.83 13.57 -0.60
N GLU A 122 -22.18 12.45 -0.83
CA GLU A 122 -21.07 11.97 0.02
C GLU A 122 -19.94 13.01 0.10
N LYS A 123 -19.53 13.60 -1.02
CA LYS A 123 -18.53 14.66 -1.06
C LYS A 123 -18.97 15.88 -0.26
N PHE A 124 -20.20 16.35 -0.46
CA PHE A 124 -20.78 17.48 0.28
C PHE A 124 -20.83 17.22 1.80
N LEU A 125 -21.25 16.04 2.22
CA LEU A 125 -21.28 15.64 3.62
C LEU A 125 -19.88 15.64 4.25
N VAL A 126 -18.88 15.13 3.54
CA VAL A 126 -17.50 15.08 4.02
C VAL A 126 -16.90 16.49 4.14
N THR A 127 -17.05 17.31 3.12
CA THR A 127 -16.43 18.64 3.09
C THR A 127 -17.20 19.66 3.97
N ASN A 128 -18.50 19.78 3.78
CA ASN A 128 -19.26 20.88 4.38
C ASN A 128 -19.79 20.55 5.78
N ILE A 129 -20.23 19.31 6.01
CA ILE A 129 -20.81 18.94 7.31
C ILE A 129 -19.73 18.41 8.27
N LYS A 130 -18.80 17.58 7.80
CA LYS A 130 -17.72 17.04 8.63
C LYS A 130 -16.47 17.92 8.71
N GLY A 131 -16.41 18.99 7.91
CA GLY A 131 -15.34 19.98 7.93
C GLY A 131 -13.98 19.41 7.51
N PHE A 132 -13.97 18.52 6.51
CA PHE A 132 -12.76 18.04 5.86
C PHE A 132 -12.36 18.98 4.73
N ASP A 133 -11.22 19.60 4.86
CA ASP A 133 -10.64 20.44 3.83
C ASP A 133 -9.92 19.55 2.79
N PRO A 134 -10.33 19.56 1.51
CA PRO A 134 -9.69 18.75 0.47
C PRO A 134 -8.21 19.05 0.26
N ASP A 135 -7.74 20.24 0.66
CA ASP A 135 -6.35 20.65 0.51
C ASP A 135 -5.47 20.30 1.72
N LYS A 136 -6.06 19.78 2.80
CA LYS A 136 -5.34 19.41 4.03
C LYS A 136 -5.58 17.97 4.46
N MET A 137 -6.71 17.39 4.05
CA MET A 137 -7.09 16.04 4.45
C MET A 137 -6.17 14.99 3.85
N CYS A 138 -5.99 13.91 4.56
CA CYS A 138 -5.29 12.72 4.08
C CYS A 138 -6.18 11.48 4.18
N ALA A 139 -5.82 10.46 3.44
CA ALA A 139 -6.57 9.22 3.39
C ALA A 139 -5.67 8.03 3.76
N LEU A 140 -6.23 7.09 4.48
CA LEU A 140 -5.58 5.84 4.82
C LEU A 140 -6.35 4.69 4.19
N THR A 141 -5.62 3.77 3.54
CA THR A 141 -6.15 2.51 3.04
C THR A 141 -5.61 1.36 3.86
N ILE A 142 -6.44 0.37 4.12
CA ILE A 142 -6.13 -0.76 4.99
C ILE A 142 -6.58 -2.04 4.32
N VAL A 143 -5.74 -3.07 4.37
CA VAL A 143 -6.08 -4.44 3.99
C VAL A 143 -5.89 -5.32 5.20
N MET A 144 -6.92 -6.02 5.60
CA MET A 144 -6.92 -7.00 6.69
C MET A 144 -7.08 -8.38 6.10
N GLU A 145 -6.21 -9.30 6.50
CA GLU A 145 -6.17 -10.68 6.00
C GLU A 145 -5.96 -11.63 7.16
N GLY A 146 -6.53 -12.84 7.05
CA GLY A 146 -6.41 -13.89 8.05
C GLY A 146 -7.65 -14.77 8.08
N THR A 147 -7.97 -15.34 9.23
CA THR A 147 -9.26 -16.01 9.45
C THR A 147 -10.38 -14.98 9.54
N SER A 148 -11.61 -15.40 9.33
CA SER A 148 -12.79 -14.53 9.42
C SER A 148 -12.89 -13.83 10.80
N GLU A 149 -12.51 -14.53 11.87
CA GLU A 149 -12.52 -14.02 13.24
C GLU A 149 -11.43 -12.96 13.44
N GLU A 150 -10.21 -13.24 12.99
CA GLU A 150 -9.08 -12.30 13.08
C GLU A 150 -9.37 -11.00 12.34
N VAL A 151 -9.87 -11.08 11.11
CA VAL A 151 -10.24 -9.92 10.30
C VAL A 151 -11.33 -9.10 10.97
N SER A 152 -12.35 -9.76 11.51
CA SER A 152 -13.43 -9.08 12.25
C SER A 152 -12.91 -8.37 13.52
N TYR A 153 -12.05 -9.04 14.27
CA TYR A 153 -11.38 -8.47 15.44
C TYR A 153 -10.52 -7.26 15.07
N GLN A 154 -9.62 -7.40 14.08
CA GLN A 154 -8.77 -6.33 13.59
C GLN A 154 -9.59 -5.11 13.16
N LYS A 155 -10.63 -5.32 12.34
CA LYS A 155 -11.52 -4.26 11.87
C LYS A 155 -12.15 -3.47 13.02
N LYS A 156 -12.67 -4.17 14.04
CA LYS A 156 -13.26 -3.56 15.22
C LYS A 156 -12.25 -2.71 16.00
N LYS A 157 -11.04 -3.25 16.22
CA LYS A 157 -9.97 -2.57 16.95
C LYS A 157 -9.42 -1.37 16.18
N ILE A 158 -9.14 -1.53 14.89
CA ILE A 158 -8.65 -0.47 14.02
C ILE A 158 -9.67 0.66 13.90
N ASN A 159 -10.95 0.36 13.73
CA ASN A 159 -11.99 1.37 13.67
C ASN A 159 -12.12 2.16 14.99
N LYS A 160 -11.99 1.49 16.15
CA LYS A 160 -11.97 2.15 17.46
C LYS A 160 -10.75 3.07 17.59
N LEU A 161 -9.58 2.60 17.19
CA LEU A 161 -8.35 3.38 17.20
C LEU A 161 -8.45 4.60 16.28
N ALA A 162 -8.95 4.42 15.05
CA ALA A 162 -9.15 5.51 14.10
C ALA A 162 -10.03 6.61 14.64
N LYS A 163 -11.18 6.25 15.25
CA LYS A 163 -12.08 7.21 15.90
C LYS A 163 -11.40 7.96 17.04
N SER A 164 -10.57 7.30 17.86
CA SER A 164 -9.81 7.96 18.93
C SER A 164 -8.76 8.96 18.42
N CYS A 165 -8.36 8.82 17.17
CA CYS A 165 -7.46 9.74 16.45
C CYS A 165 -8.24 10.72 15.54
N LYS A 166 -9.54 10.92 15.76
CA LYS A 166 -10.44 11.78 15.00
C LYS A 166 -10.62 11.36 13.54
N GLY A 167 -10.27 10.11 13.20
CA GLY A 167 -10.45 9.55 11.88
C GLY A 167 -11.91 9.23 11.57
N MET A 168 -12.33 9.50 10.35
CA MET A 168 -13.63 9.13 9.80
C MET A 168 -13.49 7.88 8.94
N ILE A 169 -14.31 6.86 9.23
CA ILE A 169 -14.30 5.63 8.46
C ILE A 169 -14.89 5.88 7.07
N GLY A 170 -14.11 5.61 6.04
CA GLY A 170 -14.49 5.82 4.64
C GLY A 170 -15.05 4.57 3.94
N GLY A 171 -15.04 3.42 4.64
CA GLY A 171 -15.63 2.17 4.19
C GLY A 171 -14.76 1.32 3.26
N SER A 172 -15.22 0.09 2.99
CA SER A 172 -14.48 -0.93 2.24
C SER A 172 -14.30 -0.59 0.77
N GLY A 173 -15.30 0.00 0.12
CA GLY A 173 -15.22 0.34 -1.30
C GLY A 173 -14.11 1.37 -1.61
N ASN A 174 -13.92 2.36 -0.72
CA ASN A 174 -12.82 3.31 -0.85
C ASN A 174 -11.48 2.65 -0.53
N GLY A 175 -11.42 1.78 0.46
CA GLY A 175 -10.21 1.02 0.81
C GLY A 175 -9.75 0.12 -0.34
N LYS A 176 -10.66 -0.68 -0.92
CA LYS A 176 -10.36 -1.54 -2.07
C LYS A 176 -9.82 -0.75 -3.26
N ARG A 177 -10.46 0.38 -3.59
CA ARG A 177 -10.01 1.22 -4.69
C ARG A 177 -8.63 1.82 -4.43
N GLY A 178 -8.38 2.35 -3.22
CA GLY A 178 -7.07 2.89 -2.85
C GLY A 178 -5.97 1.82 -2.94
N PHE A 179 -6.26 0.60 -2.53
CA PHE A 179 -5.35 -0.53 -2.70
C PHE A 179 -5.11 -0.86 -4.18
N MET A 180 -6.15 -0.87 -5.01
CA MET A 180 -6.02 -1.15 -6.45
C MET A 180 -5.20 -0.10 -7.21
N LEU A 181 -5.14 1.15 -6.72
CA LEU A 181 -4.27 2.17 -7.30
C LEU A 181 -2.78 1.80 -7.23
N THR A 182 -2.39 0.94 -6.30
CA THR A 182 -1.02 0.41 -6.23
C THR A 182 -0.61 -0.29 -7.53
N TYR A 183 -1.53 -1.03 -8.14
CA TYR A 183 -1.28 -1.71 -9.41
C TYR A 183 -1.31 -0.75 -10.62
N ALA A 184 -2.00 0.37 -10.49
CA ALA A 184 -2.09 1.36 -11.56
C ALA A 184 -0.87 2.27 -11.66
N ILE A 185 -0.02 2.33 -10.62
CA ILE A 185 1.07 3.31 -10.53
C ILE A 185 2.10 3.14 -11.65
N ALA A 186 2.38 1.90 -12.06
CA ALA A 186 3.28 1.63 -13.18
C ALA A 186 2.77 2.20 -14.50
N TYR A 187 1.48 2.02 -14.78
CA TYR A 187 0.84 2.60 -15.98
C TYR A 187 0.81 4.12 -15.94
N VAL A 188 0.61 4.71 -14.77
CA VAL A 188 0.66 6.16 -14.59
C VAL A 188 2.07 6.68 -14.84
N ARG A 189 3.09 5.98 -14.33
CA ARG A 189 4.50 6.32 -14.57
C ARG A 189 4.81 6.29 -16.07
N ASP A 190 4.42 5.22 -16.77
CA ASP A 190 4.67 5.07 -18.19
C ASP A 190 3.95 6.18 -18.98
N PHE A 191 2.68 6.48 -18.64
CA PHE A 191 1.93 7.58 -19.24
C PHE A 191 2.59 8.95 -19.06
N VAL A 192 3.06 9.29 -17.85
CA VAL A 192 3.70 10.60 -17.61
C VAL A 192 5.10 10.67 -18.23
N SER A 193 5.78 9.53 -18.40
CA SER A 193 7.06 9.46 -19.08
C SER A 193 6.95 9.83 -20.56
N ASP A 194 5.83 9.51 -21.23
CA ASP A 194 5.55 9.93 -22.60
C ASP A 194 5.48 11.47 -22.75
N TYR A 195 5.18 12.17 -21.67
CA TYR A 195 5.20 13.64 -21.59
C TYR A 195 6.53 14.19 -21.05
N GLN A 196 7.58 13.37 -20.98
CA GLN A 196 8.90 13.74 -20.44
C GLN A 196 8.86 14.20 -18.96
N ILE A 197 7.87 13.76 -18.22
CA ILE A 197 7.75 14.00 -16.80
C ILE A 197 8.37 12.81 -16.07
N MET A 198 9.48 13.03 -15.40
CA MET A 198 10.10 12.03 -14.53
C MET A 198 9.56 12.21 -13.11
N GLY A 199 9.03 11.14 -12.55
CA GLY A 199 8.56 11.10 -11.18
C GLY A 199 9.19 9.93 -10.43
N GLU A 200 9.59 10.16 -9.20
CA GLU A 200 10.09 9.13 -8.30
C GLU A 200 9.19 9.06 -7.06
N THR A 201 8.96 7.85 -6.55
CA THR A 201 8.19 7.64 -5.34
C THR A 201 9.13 7.17 -4.23
N MET A 202 9.11 7.86 -3.09
CA MET A 202 9.74 7.39 -1.86
C MET A 202 8.69 6.80 -0.93
N GLU A 203 8.93 5.58 -0.49
CA GLU A 203 8.13 4.90 0.53
C GLU A 203 8.99 4.67 1.78
N THR A 204 8.45 4.95 2.96
CA THR A 204 9.11 4.75 4.26
C THR A 204 8.27 3.86 5.16
#